data_97b33bfb6028afa8ff96ae0d88550d4e
#
_entry.id   97b33bfb6028afa8ff96ae0d88550d4e
#
_cell.length_a   1.000
_cell.length_b   1.000
_cell.length_c   1.000
_cell.angle_alpha   90.00
_cell.angle_beta   90.00
_cell.angle_gamma   90.00
#
_symmetry.space_group_name_H-M   'P 1'
#
loop_
_entity.id
_entity.type
_entity.pdbx_description
1 polymer ?
#
loop_
_entity_poly.entity_id
_entity_poly.type
_entity_poly.pdbx_seq_one_letter_code
_entity_poly.pdbx_strand_id
1 'polypeptide(L)'
;MYPLEGIRILDFSWVGAGPFVTKPLADHGAEVIKIESRSKLDVIRSMHPFKDGIPGIDRSGYYANRNSSKYSMTLNLKTPQGIEIEIRRASCR
;
A
#
# COMPACT_ATOMS: atom_id res chain seq x y z
N MET A 1 21.08 -9.52 1.52
CA MET A 1 21.21 -8.06 1.78
C MET A 1 20.69 -7.29 0.59
N TYR A 2 19.83 -6.29 0.86
CA TYR A 2 19.20 -5.48 -0.18
C TYR A 2 19.64 -4.02 -0.03
N PRO A 3 19.74 -3.27 -1.16
CA PRO A 3 20.22 -1.89 -1.10
C PRO A 3 19.44 -0.95 -0.21
N LEU A 4 18.12 -1.17 -0.09
CA LEU A 4 17.24 -0.29 0.68
C LEU A 4 16.84 -0.87 2.04
N GLU A 5 17.55 -1.89 2.48
CA GLU A 5 17.30 -2.48 3.80
C GLU A 5 17.44 -1.43 4.89
N GLY A 6 16.48 -1.40 5.81
CA GLY A 6 16.45 -0.40 6.89
C GLY A 6 15.65 0.84 6.58
N ILE A 7 15.20 1.04 5.34
CA ILE A 7 14.37 2.18 4.96
C ILE A 7 12.90 1.79 5.08
N ARG A 8 12.12 2.61 5.77
CA ARG A 8 10.67 2.40 5.91
C ARG A 8 9.91 3.50 5.20
N ILE A 9 8.93 3.10 4.40
CA ILE A 9 8.11 4.00 3.58
C ILE A 9 6.64 3.76 3.89
N LEU A 10 5.89 4.82 4.19
CA LEU A 10 4.43 4.76 4.27
C LEU A 10 3.87 5.16 2.91
N ASP A 11 3.10 4.26 2.32
CA ASP A 11 2.61 4.40 0.95
C ASP A 11 1.13 4.72 0.97
N PHE A 12 0.79 5.97 0.65
CA PHE A 12 -0.60 6.44 0.53
C PHE A 12 -1.05 6.49 -0.93
N SER A 13 -0.23 6.01 -1.85
CA SER A 13 -0.51 6.10 -3.29
C SER A 13 -1.59 5.12 -3.72
N TRP A 14 -2.24 5.45 -4.82
CA TRP A 14 -3.35 4.69 -5.37
C TRP A 14 -3.16 4.40 -6.84
N VAL A 15 -3.83 3.34 -7.31
CA VAL A 15 -3.99 2.91 -8.69
C VAL A 15 -2.66 2.45 -9.30
N GLY A 16 -2.13 3.16 -10.26
CA GLY A 16 -1.04 2.65 -11.09
C GLY A 16 0.31 3.32 -10.87
N ALA A 17 0.38 4.65 -11.05
CA ALA A 17 1.68 5.33 -11.07
C ALA A 17 2.39 5.33 -9.72
N GLY A 18 1.68 5.72 -8.65
CA GLY A 18 2.26 5.77 -7.31
C GLY A 18 2.70 4.40 -6.80
N PRO A 19 1.81 3.39 -6.80
CA PRO A 19 2.19 2.04 -6.42
C PRO A 19 3.32 1.46 -7.27
N PHE A 20 3.38 1.80 -8.55
CA PHE A 20 4.42 1.34 -9.44
C PHE A 20 5.80 1.94 -9.06
N VAL A 21 5.82 3.11 -8.47
CA VAL A 21 7.06 3.72 -7.96
C VAL A 21 7.54 3.03 -6.69
N THR A 22 6.63 2.76 -5.74
CA THR A 22 7.01 2.17 -4.45
C THR A 22 7.28 0.68 -4.53
N LYS A 23 6.73 -0.01 -5.54
CA LYS A 23 6.96 -1.44 -5.72
C LYS A 23 8.45 -1.78 -5.90
N PRO A 24 9.20 -1.12 -6.82
CA PRO A 24 10.63 -1.40 -6.93
C PRO A 24 11.40 -1.12 -5.64
N LEU A 25 11.00 -0.10 -4.90
CA LEU A 25 11.64 0.20 -3.62
C LEU A 25 11.44 -0.95 -2.63
N ALA A 26 10.23 -1.51 -2.57
CA ALA A 26 9.95 -2.68 -1.74
C ALA A 26 10.73 -3.91 -2.22
N ASP A 27 10.80 -4.11 -3.53
CA ASP A 27 11.52 -5.24 -4.10
C ASP A 27 13.03 -5.17 -3.82
N HIS A 28 13.55 -3.99 -3.56
CA HIS A 28 14.97 -3.78 -3.27
C HIS A 28 15.27 -3.63 -1.77
N GLY A 29 14.33 -4.00 -0.93
CA GLY A 29 14.57 -4.15 0.50
C GLY A 29 13.93 -3.11 1.40
N ALA A 30 13.33 -2.05 0.87
CA ALA A 30 12.63 -1.08 1.70
C ALA A 30 11.40 -1.74 2.33
N GLU A 31 11.08 -1.35 3.56
CA GLU A 31 9.84 -1.78 4.20
C GLU A 31 8.74 -0.82 3.80
N VAL A 32 7.96 -1.19 2.81
CA VAL A 32 6.86 -0.35 2.31
C VAL A 32 5.55 -0.82 2.93
N ILE A 33 4.86 0.07 3.59
CA ILE A 33 3.58 -0.19 4.23
C ILE A 33 2.51 0.59 3.49
N LYS A 34 1.65 -0.14 2.77
CA LYS A 34 0.55 0.48 2.03
C LYS A 34 -0.60 0.75 2.98
N ILE A 35 -1.05 2.01 3.02
CA ILE A 35 -2.10 2.46 3.92
C ILE A 35 -3.41 2.59 3.13
N GLU A 36 -4.46 1.93 3.62
CA GLU A 36 -5.81 2.04 3.06
C GLU A 36 -6.81 2.15 4.21
N SER A 37 -7.99 2.71 3.94
CA SER A 37 -9.11 2.68 4.87
C SER A 37 -10.11 1.62 4.41
N ARG A 38 -10.76 0.92 5.34
CA ARG A 38 -11.81 -0.03 4.97
C ARG A 38 -12.99 0.65 4.31
N SER A 39 -13.23 1.91 4.64
CA SER A 39 -14.32 2.67 4.02
C SER A 39 -13.92 3.24 2.65
N LYS A 40 -12.63 3.22 2.31
CA LYS A 40 -12.16 3.78 1.04
C LYS A 40 -10.89 3.04 0.62
N LEU A 41 -11.08 1.89 0.00
CA LEU A 41 -9.98 1.08 -0.51
C LEU A 41 -9.45 1.64 -1.84
N ASP A 42 -8.21 1.28 -2.17
CA ASP A 42 -7.62 1.65 -3.44
C ASP A 42 -8.48 1.13 -4.60
N VAL A 43 -8.84 2.01 -5.53
CA VAL A 43 -9.69 1.66 -6.66
C VAL A 43 -9.06 0.62 -7.57
N ILE A 44 -7.74 0.41 -7.51
CA ILE A 44 -7.06 -0.63 -8.28
C ILE A 44 -7.62 -2.01 -7.98
N ARG A 45 -8.18 -2.21 -6.79
CA ARG A 45 -8.80 -3.47 -6.39
C ARG A 45 -10.05 -3.81 -7.20
N SER A 46 -10.65 -2.82 -7.85
CA SER A 46 -11.82 -3.02 -8.70
C SER A 46 -11.46 -3.10 -10.18
N MET A 47 -10.18 -3.16 -10.52
CA MET A 47 -9.71 -3.20 -11.90
C MET A 47 -9.33 -4.62 -12.32
N HIS A 48 -9.57 -4.93 -13.61
CA HIS A 48 -9.19 -6.21 -14.20
C HIS A 48 -7.68 -6.38 -14.24
N PRO A 49 -7.17 -7.60 -14.31
CA PRO A 49 -7.93 -8.86 -14.29
C PRO A 49 -8.27 -9.31 -12.86
N PHE A 50 -9.32 -10.14 -12.75
CA PHE A 50 -9.70 -10.73 -11.48
C PHE A 50 -9.43 -12.23 -11.49
N LYS A 51 -9.09 -12.78 -10.34
CA LYS A 51 -8.91 -14.22 -10.20
C LYS A 51 -10.20 -14.94 -10.58
N ASP A 52 -10.11 -15.88 -11.53
CA ASP A 52 -11.25 -16.64 -12.06
C ASP A 52 -12.34 -15.75 -12.68
N GLY A 53 -12.00 -14.50 -13.01
CA GLY A 53 -12.96 -13.55 -13.57
C GLY A 53 -14.00 -13.05 -12.58
N ILE A 54 -13.85 -13.31 -11.30
CA ILE A 54 -14.82 -12.95 -10.27
C ILE A 54 -14.31 -11.70 -9.52
N PRO A 55 -15.05 -10.57 -9.58
CA PRO A 55 -14.63 -9.37 -8.85
C PRO A 55 -14.60 -9.56 -7.33
N GLY A 56 -13.71 -8.82 -6.66
CA GLY A 56 -13.59 -8.85 -5.22
C GLY A 56 -12.38 -8.03 -4.80
N ILE A 57 -12.37 -7.54 -3.57
CA ILE A 57 -11.30 -6.63 -3.10
C ILE A 57 -9.93 -7.28 -3.07
N ASP A 58 -9.88 -8.61 -2.97
CA ASP A 58 -8.61 -9.33 -2.92
C ASP A 58 -8.39 -10.18 -4.17
N ARG A 59 -9.11 -9.91 -5.25
CA ARG A 59 -9.04 -10.74 -6.46
C ARG A 59 -8.40 -10.04 -7.65
N SER A 60 -8.03 -8.76 -7.51
CA SER A 60 -7.44 -8.01 -8.62
C SER A 60 -5.97 -8.37 -8.83
N GLY A 61 -5.65 -8.90 -10.00
CA GLY A 61 -4.26 -9.16 -10.40
C GLY A 61 -3.48 -7.87 -10.61
N TYR A 62 -4.16 -6.82 -11.01
CA TYR A 62 -3.54 -5.51 -11.16
C TYR A 62 -3.05 -4.98 -9.80
N TYR A 63 -3.87 -5.12 -8.76
CA TYR A 63 -3.44 -4.79 -7.41
C TYR A 63 -2.20 -5.61 -7.01
N ALA A 64 -2.25 -6.91 -7.22
CA ALA A 64 -1.13 -7.78 -6.88
C ALA A 64 0.13 -7.43 -7.65
N ASN A 65 0.00 -7.05 -8.92
CA ASN A 65 1.13 -6.69 -9.76
C ASN A 65 1.80 -5.39 -9.27
N ARG A 66 1.02 -4.39 -8.89
CA ARG A 66 1.54 -3.08 -8.50
C ARG A 66 1.95 -2.99 -7.03
N ASN A 67 1.50 -3.91 -6.20
CA ASN A 67 1.70 -3.83 -4.75
C ASN A 67 2.37 -5.06 -4.14
N SER A 68 3.09 -5.82 -4.96
CA SER A 68 3.86 -6.95 -4.43
C SER A 68 4.99 -6.48 -3.51
N SER A 69 5.37 -7.33 -2.57
CA SER A 69 6.44 -7.08 -1.61
C SER A 69 6.15 -5.99 -0.59
N LYS A 70 4.93 -5.47 -0.55
CA LYS A 70 4.51 -4.45 0.42
C LYS A 70 3.74 -5.07 1.58
N TYR A 71 3.83 -4.45 2.74
CA TYR A 71 2.92 -4.74 3.84
C TYR A 71 1.64 -3.94 3.66
N SER A 72 0.58 -4.36 4.29
CA SER A 72 -0.72 -3.70 4.22
C SER A 72 -1.18 -3.30 5.61
N MET A 73 -1.70 -2.08 5.74
CA MET A 73 -2.22 -1.58 7.00
C MET A 73 -3.50 -0.79 6.74
N THR A 74 -4.51 -1.04 7.56
CA THR A 74 -5.78 -0.30 7.49
C THR A 74 -5.75 0.83 8.50
N LEU A 75 -6.00 2.05 8.04
CA LEU A 75 -5.97 3.24 8.89
C LEU A 75 -6.99 4.25 8.39
N ASN A 76 -7.86 4.72 9.28
CA ASN A 76 -8.84 5.73 8.93
C ASN A 76 -8.35 7.10 9.41
N LEU A 77 -7.88 7.93 8.48
CA LEU A 77 -7.36 9.27 8.79
C LEU A 77 -8.46 10.26 9.16
N LYS A 78 -9.72 9.87 9.06
CA LYS A 78 -10.84 10.70 9.52
C LYS A 78 -11.07 10.60 11.02
N THR A 79 -10.41 9.67 11.71
CA THR A 79 -10.50 9.52 13.15
C THR A 79 -9.33 10.22 13.85
N PRO A 80 -9.51 10.71 15.09
CA PRO A 80 -8.39 11.29 15.84
C PRO A 80 -7.23 10.31 16.02
N GLN A 81 -7.51 9.04 16.25
CA GLN A 81 -6.48 8.03 16.42
C GLN A 81 -5.66 7.83 15.14
N GLY A 82 -6.33 7.82 13.99
CA GLY A 82 -5.66 7.69 12.71
C GLY A 82 -4.71 8.86 12.42
N ILE A 83 -5.17 10.06 12.70
CA ILE A 83 -4.36 11.26 12.54
C ILE A 83 -3.15 11.23 13.48
N GLU A 84 -3.34 10.80 14.72
CA GLU A 84 -2.25 10.71 15.68
C GLU A 84 -1.17 9.73 15.22
N ILE A 85 -1.55 8.59 14.70
CA ILE A 85 -0.60 7.60 14.17
C ILE A 85 0.19 8.19 13.01
N GLU A 86 -0.46 8.92 12.11
CA GLU A 86 0.21 9.59 11.00
C GLU A 86 1.21 10.63 11.48
N ILE A 87 0.86 11.40 12.50
CA ILE A 87 1.76 12.39 13.08
C ILE A 87 2.97 11.70 13.72
N ARG A 88 2.76 10.60 14.42
CA ARG A 88 3.85 9.86 15.07
C ARG A 88 4.87 9.33 14.09
N ARG A 89 4.45 8.94 12.89
CA ARG A 89 5.40 8.47 11.89
C ARG A 89 6.42 9.54 11.52
N ALA A 90 6.02 10.79 11.52
CA ALA A 90 6.92 11.90 11.21
C ALA A 90 7.91 12.15 12.34
N SER A 91 7.55 11.88 13.57
CA SER A 91 8.41 12.10 14.74
C SER A 91 9.30 10.91 15.08
N CYS A 92 9.06 9.75 14.49
CA CYS A 92 9.84 8.54 14.77
C CYS A 92 11.04 8.34 13.84
N ARG A 93 11.39 9.34 13.08
CA ARG A 93 12.53 9.26 12.16
C ARG A 93 13.84 9.57 12.77
#